data_b38c1f573ef36c2d84b6f7d5f1b64bcb
#
_entry.id   b38c1f573ef36c2d84b6f7d5f1b64bcb
#
_cell.length_a   1.000
_cell.length_b   1.000
_cell.length_c   1.000
_cell.angle_alpha   90.00
_cell.angle_beta   90.00
_cell.angle_gamma   90.00
#
_symmetry.space_group_name_H-M   'P 1'
#
loop_
_entity.id
_entity.type
_entity.pdbx_description
1 polymer ?
#
loop_
_entity_poly.entity_id
_entity_poly.type
_entity_poly.pdbx_seq_one_letter_code
_entity_poly.pdbx_strand_id
1 'polypeptide(L)'
;MFNNKIARTLQKTRKVMSITTVRAFSGHASKGHFYNILQLDETRQELRETFERFAVEECGPIAEEMDKTMVFPHEMWKKMGDMGLLGITVEEEWGGMGLGYYEHSMAVEELSK
;
A
#
# COMPACT_ATOMS: atom_id res chain seq x y z
N MET A 1 5.45 12.61 14.53
CA MET A 1 5.95 11.34 15.12
C MET A 1 5.60 10.09 14.29
N PHE A 2 4.63 10.16 13.41
CA PHE A 2 4.18 9.07 12.51
C PHE A 2 5.19 8.72 11.40
N ASN A 3 5.96 9.69 10.95
CA ASN A 3 6.75 9.62 9.71
C ASN A 3 7.91 8.60 9.72
N ASN A 4 8.47 8.27 10.87
CA ASN A 4 9.70 7.46 10.91
C ASN A 4 9.48 5.93 10.89
N LYS A 5 8.32 5.48 11.34
CA LYS A 5 8.01 4.03 11.40
C LYS A 5 7.49 3.54 10.05
N ILE A 6 6.63 4.33 9.42
CA ILE A 6 6.09 4.06 8.08
C ILE A 6 7.20 4.11 7.03
N ALA A 7 8.06 5.15 7.08
CA ALA A 7 9.21 5.24 6.19
C ALA A 7 10.19 4.07 6.35
N ARG A 8 10.40 3.59 7.59
CA ARG A 8 11.25 2.40 7.84
C ARG A 8 10.61 1.11 7.36
N THR A 9 9.29 0.95 7.50
CA THR A 9 8.57 -0.22 6.97
C THR A 9 8.62 -0.20 5.45
N LEU A 10 8.37 0.93 4.82
CA LEU A 10 8.45 1.09 3.37
C LEU A 10 9.88 0.90 2.83
N GLN A 11 10.92 1.37 3.54
CA GLN A 11 12.32 1.12 3.17
C GLN A 11 12.71 -0.35 3.34
N LYS A 12 12.18 -1.04 4.34
CA LYS A 12 12.41 -2.48 4.53
C LYS A 12 11.73 -3.28 3.42
N THR A 13 10.52 -2.88 3.02
CA THR A 13 9.77 -3.44 1.89
C THR A 13 10.53 -3.25 0.57
N ARG A 14 11.06 -2.06 0.32
CA ARG A 14 11.90 -1.75 -0.84
C ARG A 14 13.10 -2.69 -0.97
N LYS A 15 13.78 -3.00 0.14
CA LYS A 15 15.00 -3.83 0.15
C LYS A 15 14.71 -5.31 -0.11
N VAL A 16 13.54 -5.80 0.26
CA VAL A 16 13.16 -7.20 0.07
C VAL A 16 12.61 -7.45 -1.33
N MET A 17 11.86 -6.52 -1.91
CA MET A 17 11.26 -6.69 -3.24
C MET A 17 12.23 -6.57 -4.40
N SER A 18 13.34 -5.83 -4.26
CA SER A 18 14.27 -5.59 -5.39
C SER A 18 15.05 -6.83 -5.84
N ILE A 19 15.11 -7.89 -5.02
CA ILE A 19 15.98 -9.05 -5.28
C ILE A 19 15.21 -10.32 -5.66
N THR A 20 13.95 -10.46 -5.24
CA THR A 20 13.25 -11.75 -5.36
C THR A 20 12.21 -11.79 -6.47
N THR A 21 11.62 -10.66 -6.84
CA THR A 21 10.46 -10.63 -7.74
C THR A 21 10.81 -10.81 -9.23
N VAL A 22 12.01 -10.41 -9.65
CA VAL A 22 12.42 -10.52 -11.07
C VAL A 22 12.82 -11.94 -11.47
N ARG A 23 13.15 -12.80 -10.52
CA ARG A 23 13.58 -14.19 -10.81
C ARG A 23 12.45 -15.22 -10.84
N ALA A 24 11.26 -14.90 -10.36
CA ALA A 24 10.14 -15.85 -10.26
C ALA A 24 9.27 -15.95 -11.52
N PHE A 25 9.47 -15.08 -12.52
CA PHE A 25 8.63 -15.07 -13.73
C PHE A 25 9.14 -15.95 -14.88
N SER A 26 10.28 -16.61 -14.71
CA SER A 26 10.90 -17.46 -15.70
C SER A 26 10.97 -18.90 -15.21
N GLY A 27 9.92 -19.67 -15.43
CA GLY A 27 10.01 -21.12 -15.40
C GLY A 27 9.07 -21.85 -14.45
N HIS A 28 8.15 -22.63 -15.02
CA HIS A 28 7.34 -23.71 -14.46
C HIS A 28 6.33 -23.37 -13.37
N ALA A 29 5.09 -23.23 -13.78
CA ALA A 29 3.92 -23.31 -12.89
C ALA A 29 3.83 -24.70 -12.23
N SER A 30 4.44 -24.87 -11.07
CA SER A 30 4.17 -26.03 -10.21
C SER A 30 2.78 -25.83 -9.55
N LYS A 31 2.02 -26.91 -9.47
CA LYS A 31 0.64 -26.96 -8.95
C LYS A 31 0.44 -26.41 -7.53
N GLY A 32 1.50 -26.03 -6.82
CA GLY A 32 1.46 -25.44 -5.49
C GLY A 32 1.32 -23.91 -5.46
N HIS A 33 1.43 -23.25 -6.60
CA HIS A 33 1.50 -21.77 -6.63
C HIS A 33 0.11 -21.09 -6.53
N PHE A 34 -0.95 -21.81 -6.88
CA PHE A 34 -2.32 -21.25 -6.88
C PHE A 34 -2.86 -21.01 -5.46
N TYR A 35 -2.39 -21.76 -4.47
CA TYR A 35 -2.83 -21.61 -3.07
C TYR A 35 -2.12 -20.47 -2.32
N ASN A 36 -0.99 -20.01 -2.83
CA ASN A 36 -0.24 -18.91 -2.21
C ASN A 36 -0.77 -17.51 -2.58
N ILE A 37 -1.68 -17.40 -3.53
CA ILE A 37 -2.28 -16.11 -3.92
C ILE A 37 -3.16 -15.54 -2.80
N LEU A 38 -3.71 -16.41 -1.96
CA LEU A 38 -4.57 -16.03 -0.83
C LEU A 38 -3.80 -15.83 0.49
N GLN A 39 -2.51 -16.19 0.54
CA GLN A 39 -1.68 -15.94 1.70
C GLN A 39 -0.81 -14.71 1.45
N LEU A 40 -1.11 -13.66 2.18
CA LEU A 40 -0.25 -12.49 2.23
C LEU A 40 1.10 -12.90 2.85
N ASP A 41 2.20 -12.56 2.20
CA ASP A 41 3.49 -12.61 2.85
C ASP A 41 3.56 -11.56 3.97
N GLU A 42 4.51 -11.70 4.87
CA GLU A 42 4.66 -10.83 6.04
C GLU A 42 4.72 -9.34 5.65
N THR A 43 5.39 -9.04 4.55
CA THR A 43 5.53 -7.67 4.04
C THR A 43 4.21 -7.07 3.56
N ARG A 44 3.40 -7.86 2.84
CA ARG A 44 2.08 -7.44 2.37
C ARG A 44 1.10 -7.29 3.53
N GLN A 45 1.21 -8.15 4.53
CA GLN A 45 0.40 -8.05 5.73
C GLN A 45 0.72 -6.76 6.51
N GLU A 46 1.99 -6.42 6.72
CA GLU A 46 2.41 -5.16 7.34
C GLU A 46 1.91 -3.94 6.56
N LEU A 47 1.96 -4.02 5.23
CA LEU A 47 1.46 -2.97 4.35
C LEU A 47 -0.06 -2.80 4.48
N ARG A 48 -0.81 -3.91 4.47
CA ARG A 48 -2.25 -3.92 4.67
C ARG A 48 -2.65 -3.29 5.99
N GLU A 49 -2.05 -3.73 7.09
CA GLU A 49 -2.29 -3.18 8.44
C GLU A 49 -1.99 -1.68 8.51
N THR A 50 -1.02 -1.22 7.74
CA THR A 50 -0.67 0.20 7.66
C THR A 50 -1.75 1.01 6.94
N PHE A 51 -2.29 0.50 5.83
CA PHE A 51 -3.39 1.15 5.10
C PHE A 51 -4.70 1.10 5.89
N GLU A 52 -5.02 -0.03 6.51
CA GLU A 52 -6.19 -0.17 7.39
C GLU A 52 -6.16 0.86 8.52
N ARG A 53 -5.03 0.98 9.22
CA ARG A 53 -4.88 1.95 10.29
C ARG A 53 -5.05 3.38 9.81
N PHE A 54 -4.48 3.73 8.67
CA PHE A 54 -4.67 5.04 8.07
C PHE A 54 -6.13 5.31 7.70
N ALA A 55 -6.82 4.33 7.13
CA ALA A 55 -8.24 4.44 6.81
C ALA A 55 -9.07 4.71 8.07
N VAL A 56 -8.85 3.95 9.13
CA VAL A 56 -9.59 4.08 10.39
C VAL A 56 -9.25 5.37 11.13
N GLU A 57 -7.98 5.72 11.24
CA GLU A 57 -7.54 6.85 12.08
C GLU A 57 -7.67 8.21 11.38
N GLU A 58 -7.46 8.26 10.06
CA GLU A 58 -7.40 9.52 9.32
C GLU A 58 -8.61 9.76 8.41
N CYS A 59 -9.11 8.71 7.74
CA CYS A 59 -10.24 8.85 6.83
C CYS A 59 -11.59 8.72 7.54
N GLY A 60 -11.73 7.74 8.43
CA GLY A 60 -12.98 7.45 9.13
C GLY A 60 -13.61 8.66 9.84
N PRO A 61 -12.84 9.44 10.64
CA PRO A 61 -13.40 10.58 11.38
C PRO A 61 -13.98 11.70 10.51
N ILE A 62 -13.52 11.81 9.26
CA ILE A 62 -13.93 12.89 8.35
C ILE A 62 -14.85 12.42 7.23
N ALA A 63 -15.04 11.11 7.07
CA ALA A 63 -15.80 10.53 5.96
C ALA A 63 -17.25 11.04 5.90
N GLU A 64 -17.93 11.10 7.02
CA GLU A 64 -19.33 11.56 7.11
C GLU A 64 -19.46 13.05 6.73
N GLU A 65 -18.51 13.88 7.15
CA GLU A 65 -18.49 15.30 6.83
C GLU A 65 -18.18 15.54 5.35
N MET A 66 -17.21 14.79 4.81
CA MET A 66 -16.89 14.85 3.38
C MET A 66 -18.11 14.47 2.51
N ASP A 67 -18.84 13.43 2.91
CA ASP A 67 -20.02 12.99 2.19
C ASP A 67 -21.13 14.07 2.22
N LYS A 68 -21.37 14.69 3.36
CA LYS A 68 -22.38 15.74 3.52
C LYS A 68 -22.03 17.04 2.79
N THR A 69 -20.78 17.44 2.85
CA THR A 69 -20.32 18.73 2.29
C THR A 69 -19.88 18.64 0.85
N MET A 70 -19.60 17.43 0.36
CA MET A 70 -18.98 17.15 -0.95
C MET A 70 -17.65 17.89 -1.14
N VAL A 71 -16.96 18.18 -0.04
CA VAL A 71 -15.66 18.86 -0.01
C VAL A 71 -14.60 17.90 0.47
N PHE A 72 -13.59 17.65 -0.38
CA PHE A 72 -12.44 16.84 0.01
C PHE A 72 -11.36 17.72 0.67
N PRO A 73 -10.90 17.43 1.90
CA PRO A 73 -9.90 18.23 2.58
C PRO A 73 -8.53 18.16 1.89
N HIS A 74 -7.96 19.32 1.54
CA HIS A 74 -6.65 19.35 0.87
C HIS A 74 -5.51 18.72 1.67
N GLU A 75 -5.63 18.71 2.99
CA GLU A 75 -4.65 18.09 3.89
C GLU A 75 -4.54 16.57 3.69
N MET A 76 -5.63 15.92 3.27
CA MET A 76 -5.64 14.49 3.00
C MET A 76 -4.75 14.11 1.83
N TRP A 77 -4.67 14.96 0.79
CA TRP A 77 -3.75 14.73 -0.33
C TRP A 77 -2.30 14.63 0.14
N LYS A 78 -1.92 15.52 1.05
CA LYS A 78 -0.57 15.48 1.62
C LYS A 78 -0.35 14.23 2.45
N LYS A 79 -1.30 13.86 3.33
CA LYS A 79 -1.20 12.65 4.16
C LYS A 79 -1.10 11.38 3.30
N MET A 80 -1.93 11.27 2.27
CA MET A 80 -1.91 10.16 1.31
C MET A 80 -0.59 10.12 0.52
N GLY A 81 -0.08 11.28 0.12
CA GLY A 81 1.21 11.40 -0.57
C GLY A 81 2.38 10.98 0.33
N ASP A 82 2.41 11.45 1.59
CA ASP A 82 3.44 11.11 2.56
C ASP A 82 3.47 9.60 2.88
N MET A 83 2.34 8.90 2.76
CA MET A 83 2.24 7.45 2.85
C MET A 83 2.62 6.71 1.57
N GLY A 84 2.75 7.40 0.44
CA GLY A 84 2.99 6.80 -0.86
C GLY A 84 1.73 6.24 -1.55
N LEU A 85 0.53 6.44 -0.99
CA LEU A 85 -0.73 5.95 -1.55
C LEU A 85 -1.01 6.47 -2.96
N LEU A 86 -0.58 7.70 -3.26
CA LEU A 86 -0.78 8.34 -4.57
C LEU A 86 0.16 7.80 -5.65
N GLY A 87 1.21 7.07 -5.27
CA GLY A 87 2.25 6.60 -6.16
C GLY A 87 2.60 5.12 -5.99
N ILE A 88 1.65 4.27 -5.59
CA ILE A 88 1.92 2.85 -5.30
C ILE A 88 2.57 2.14 -6.48
N THR A 89 2.05 2.34 -7.69
CA THR A 89 2.54 1.69 -8.92
C THR A 89 3.54 2.52 -9.71
N VAL A 90 3.85 3.72 -9.25
CA VAL A 90 4.85 4.59 -9.88
C VAL A 90 6.24 4.11 -9.51
N GLU A 91 7.16 4.12 -10.48
CA GLU A 91 8.54 3.72 -10.30
C GLU A 91 9.25 4.59 -9.26
N GLU A 92 10.20 4.01 -8.52
CA GLU A 92 10.93 4.70 -7.45
C GLU A 92 11.72 5.91 -7.95
N GLU A 93 12.21 5.87 -9.19
CA GLU A 93 12.95 6.98 -9.80
C GLU A 93 12.09 8.26 -9.93
N TRP A 94 10.76 8.11 -10.00
CA TRP A 94 9.78 9.20 -10.03
C TRP A 94 9.17 9.51 -8.66
N GLY A 95 9.72 8.92 -7.60
CA GLY A 95 9.26 9.13 -6.24
C GLY A 95 8.09 8.24 -5.83
N GLY A 96 7.72 7.23 -6.62
CA GLY A 96 6.71 6.25 -6.29
C GLY A 96 7.21 5.13 -5.38
N MET A 97 6.33 4.17 -5.10
CA MET A 97 6.65 2.99 -4.29
C MET A 97 7.19 1.81 -5.09
N GLY A 98 7.06 1.81 -6.42
CA GLY A 98 7.50 0.73 -7.31
C GLY A 98 6.80 -0.60 -7.07
N LEU A 99 5.58 -0.59 -6.48
CA LEU A 99 4.80 -1.78 -6.18
C LEU A 99 3.87 -2.16 -7.34
N GLY A 100 3.25 -3.34 -7.26
CA GLY A 100 2.35 -3.84 -8.29
C GLY A 100 0.89 -3.45 -8.08
N TYR A 101 0.05 -3.86 -9.04
CA TYR A 101 -1.40 -3.66 -8.95
C TYR A 101 -2.06 -4.45 -7.82
N TYR A 102 -1.43 -5.52 -7.35
CA TYR A 102 -1.94 -6.28 -6.21
C TYR A 102 -1.93 -5.41 -4.95
N GLU A 103 -0.81 -4.77 -4.66
CA GLU A 103 -0.65 -3.87 -3.51
C GLU A 103 -1.54 -2.62 -3.66
N HIS A 104 -1.71 -2.13 -4.89
CA HIS A 104 -2.65 -1.04 -5.17
C HIS A 104 -4.10 -1.45 -4.86
N SER A 105 -4.54 -2.62 -5.31
CA SER A 105 -5.89 -3.12 -5.04
C SER A 105 -6.13 -3.34 -3.56
N MET A 106 -5.14 -3.85 -2.84
CA MET A 106 -5.19 -4.03 -1.40
C MET A 106 -5.33 -2.68 -0.66
N ALA A 107 -4.60 -1.65 -1.09
CA ALA A 107 -4.72 -0.32 -0.52
C ALA A 107 -6.12 0.27 -0.72
N VAL A 108 -6.68 0.13 -1.93
CA VAL A 108 -8.04 0.59 -2.25
C VAL A 108 -9.08 -0.18 -1.42
N GLU A 109 -8.91 -1.48 -1.25
CA GLU A 109 -9.80 -2.31 -0.40
C GLU A 109 -9.83 -1.78 1.04
N GLU A 110 -8.67 -1.50 1.64
CA GLU A 110 -8.63 -1.00 3.02
C GLU A 110 -9.18 0.42 3.16
N LEU A 111 -8.97 1.28 2.17
CA LEU A 111 -9.50 2.65 2.18
C LEU A 111 -11.01 2.74 1.96
N SER A 112 -11.62 1.71 1.39
CA SER A 112 -13.06 1.70 1.04
C SER A 112 -13.96 1.09 2.10
N LYS A 113 -13.41 0.59 3.19
CA LYS A 113 -14.17 0.01 4.31
C LYS A 113 -14.79 1.10 5.18
#